data_9ee1beea40ab870a3c1affe15577bb46
#
_entry.id   9ee1beea40ab870a3c1affe15577bb46
#
_cell.length_a   1.000
_cell.length_b   1.000
_cell.length_c   1.000
_cell.angle_alpha   90.00
_cell.angle_beta   90.00
_cell.angle_gamma   90.00
#
_symmetry.space_group_name_H-M   'P 1'
#
loop_
_entity.id
_entity.type
_entity.pdbx_description
1 polymer ?
#
loop_
_entity_poly.entity_id
_entity_poly.type
_entity_poly.pdbx_seq_one_letter_code
_entity_poly.pdbx_strand_id
1 'polypeptide(L)'
;MTVPRTPETTDSAPAPRRTRAGTVIVGPTVRARYTPGALIGLPLVSLLLSPFAGAGIQEWRRSRLRAGQDGLLEQLLDPAWVQLLLGALLLWALFALWALVPLLLTQRVVLLDEEQGSVALRKGLRIIQRASLASVEHAVGEAERGGMALIGIRGPGGAGQPVQQWVIPEVGWDAASFDGLRTLQGAAGLRPAPPRAELQRENRRARRDRSHRELAERLGMPWREEYAHDDAAFQAEFDRVRRVLGGKEQARDGDPQP
;
A
#
# COMPACT_ATOMS: atom_id res chain seq x y z
N MET A 1 29.42 -28.78 -20.83
CA MET A 1 29.04 -27.75 -19.85
C MET A 1 27.73 -27.13 -20.32
N THR A 2 26.63 -27.53 -19.72
CA THR A 2 25.28 -27.02 -20.08
C THR A 2 25.02 -25.81 -19.21
N VAL A 3 24.96 -24.64 -19.84
CA VAL A 3 24.58 -23.37 -19.18
C VAL A 3 23.13 -23.53 -18.68
N PRO A 4 22.86 -23.37 -17.39
CA PRO A 4 21.49 -23.40 -16.90
C PRO A 4 20.71 -22.23 -17.54
N ARG A 5 19.64 -22.57 -18.30
CA ARG A 5 18.68 -21.60 -18.79
C ARG A 5 18.12 -20.84 -17.59
N THR A 6 18.36 -19.54 -17.57
CA THR A 6 17.64 -18.61 -16.69
C THR A 6 16.14 -18.87 -16.86
N PRO A 7 15.36 -19.04 -15.78
CA PRO A 7 13.93 -19.23 -15.91
C PRO A 7 13.37 -18.01 -16.65
N GLU A 8 12.80 -18.25 -17.83
CA GLU A 8 11.98 -17.28 -18.54
C GLU A 8 10.98 -16.73 -17.53
N THR A 9 11.07 -15.46 -17.27
CA THR A 9 10.10 -14.73 -16.43
C THR A 9 8.77 -14.87 -17.18
N THR A 10 7.94 -15.80 -16.75
CA THR A 10 6.59 -15.97 -17.28
C THR A 10 5.87 -14.66 -17.00
N ASP A 11 5.68 -13.84 -18.03
CA ASP A 11 4.91 -12.61 -17.94
C ASP A 11 3.48 -13.03 -17.57
N SER A 12 3.21 -13.11 -16.28
CA SER A 12 1.91 -13.53 -15.78
C SER A 12 0.89 -12.50 -16.18
N ALA A 13 -0.14 -12.97 -16.88
CA ALA A 13 -1.25 -12.13 -17.31
C ALA A 13 -1.79 -11.32 -16.11
N PRO A 14 -2.16 -10.04 -16.32
CA PRO A 14 -2.73 -9.22 -15.26
C PRO A 14 -3.98 -9.86 -14.66
N ALA A 15 -4.04 -9.94 -13.33
CA ALA A 15 -5.18 -10.46 -12.59
C ALA A 15 -5.84 -9.35 -11.75
N PRO A 16 -6.50 -8.36 -12.39
CA PRO A 16 -7.09 -7.23 -11.71
C PRO A 16 -8.33 -7.61 -10.91
N ARG A 17 -8.66 -6.81 -9.89
CA ARG A 17 -9.98 -6.90 -9.25
C ARG A 17 -11.07 -6.40 -10.19
N ARG A 18 -12.16 -7.13 -10.20
CA ARG A 18 -13.37 -6.74 -10.95
C ARG A 18 -14.53 -6.50 -9.98
N THR A 19 -15.42 -5.61 -10.38
CA THR A 19 -16.73 -5.43 -9.73
C THR A 19 -17.65 -6.60 -10.09
N ARG A 20 -18.81 -6.69 -9.44
CA ARG A 20 -19.84 -7.66 -9.82
C ARG A 20 -20.35 -7.48 -11.27
N ALA A 21 -20.25 -6.26 -11.78
CA ALA A 21 -20.61 -5.92 -13.16
C ALA A 21 -19.47 -6.15 -14.17
N GLY A 22 -18.35 -6.79 -13.79
CA GLY A 22 -17.23 -7.08 -14.69
C GLY A 22 -16.22 -5.95 -14.85
N THR A 23 -16.51 -4.71 -14.44
CA THR A 23 -15.58 -3.58 -14.59
C THR A 23 -14.31 -3.76 -13.78
N VAL A 24 -13.16 -3.46 -14.36
CA VAL A 24 -11.86 -3.55 -13.71
C VAL A 24 -11.66 -2.36 -12.74
N ILE A 25 -11.12 -2.64 -11.56
CA ILE A 25 -10.81 -1.63 -10.55
C ILE A 25 -9.31 -1.33 -10.60
N VAL A 26 -8.96 -0.08 -10.92
CA VAL A 26 -7.59 0.43 -10.86
C VAL A 26 -7.39 1.10 -9.50
N GLY A 27 -6.51 0.54 -8.69
CA GLY A 27 -6.22 1.00 -7.34
C GLY A 27 -6.79 0.13 -6.23
N PRO A 28 -6.43 0.38 -4.96
CA PRO A 28 -6.84 -0.44 -3.84
C PRO A 28 -8.31 -0.22 -3.49
N THR A 29 -9.01 -1.29 -3.14
CA THR A 29 -10.35 -1.18 -2.58
C THR A 29 -10.27 -0.96 -1.05
N VAL A 30 -11.25 -0.25 -0.48
CA VAL A 30 -11.35 -0.06 0.99
C VAL A 30 -11.30 -1.40 1.70
N ARG A 31 -12.03 -2.39 1.19
CA ARG A 31 -12.06 -3.73 1.77
C ARG A 31 -10.68 -4.39 1.81
N ALA A 32 -9.93 -4.37 0.72
CA ALA A 32 -8.63 -5.02 0.67
C ALA A 32 -7.59 -4.37 1.58
N ARG A 33 -7.69 -3.05 1.77
CA ARG A 33 -6.72 -2.28 2.52
C ARG A 33 -7.00 -2.23 4.01
N TYR A 34 -8.24 -1.96 4.39
CA TYR A 34 -8.59 -1.59 5.77
C TYR A 34 -9.29 -2.71 6.56
N THR A 35 -9.87 -3.72 5.89
CA THR A 35 -10.55 -4.83 6.59
C THR A 35 -9.66 -5.52 7.64
N PRO A 36 -8.38 -5.85 7.37
CA PRO A 36 -7.54 -6.49 8.39
C PRO A 36 -7.34 -5.60 9.63
N GLY A 37 -7.10 -4.30 9.42
CA GLY A 37 -6.96 -3.34 10.52
C GLY A 37 -8.26 -3.15 11.31
N ALA A 38 -9.40 -3.09 10.62
CA ALA A 38 -10.71 -2.93 11.24
C ALA A 38 -11.15 -4.18 12.03
N LEU A 39 -10.80 -5.39 11.56
CA LEU A 39 -11.21 -6.65 12.20
C LEU A 39 -10.25 -7.12 13.30
N ILE A 40 -8.98 -6.70 13.28
CA ILE A 40 -7.97 -7.15 14.24
C ILE A 40 -7.47 -5.97 15.07
N GLY A 41 -6.97 -4.92 14.43
CA GLY A 41 -6.35 -3.79 15.11
C GLY A 41 -7.32 -3.00 15.98
N LEU A 42 -8.48 -2.60 15.41
CA LEU A 42 -9.47 -1.83 16.16
C LEU A 42 -10.06 -2.60 17.35
N PRO A 43 -10.43 -3.90 17.24
CA PRO A 43 -10.89 -4.67 18.40
C PRO A 43 -9.86 -4.74 19.52
N LEU A 44 -8.58 -4.95 19.19
CA LEU A 44 -7.51 -4.99 20.21
C LEU A 44 -7.39 -3.66 20.96
N VAL A 45 -7.37 -2.54 20.24
CA VAL A 45 -7.33 -1.20 20.86
C VAL A 45 -8.59 -0.96 21.68
N SER A 46 -9.76 -1.32 21.16
CA SER A 46 -11.03 -1.16 21.87
C SER A 46 -11.12 -2.00 23.15
N LEU A 47 -10.57 -3.21 23.11
CA LEU A 47 -10.49 -4.09 24.29
C LEU A 47 -9.55 -3.48 25.34
N LEU A 48 -8.38 -2.94 24.92
CA LEU A 48 -7.44 -2.28 25.81
C LEU A 48 -8.06 -1.06 26.52
N LEU A 49 -8.90 -0.31 25.80
CA LEU A 49 -9.55 0.89 26.30
C LEU A 49 -10.92 0.60 26.96
N SER A 50 -11.41 -0.63 26.90
CA SER A 50 -12.73 -1.01 27.43
C SER A 50 -12.93 -0.72 28.91
N PRO A 51 -11.93 -0.74 29.82
CA PRO A 51 -12.13 -0.37 31.22
C PRO A 51 -12.62 1.08 31.38
N PHE A 52 -12.15 2.01 30.54
CA PHE A 52 -12.59 3.41 30.60
C PHE A 52 -14.05 3.56 30.17
N ALA A 53 -14.42 2.92 29.06
CA ALA A 53 -15.81 2.91 28.60
C ALA A 53 -16.75 2.15 29.57
N GLY A 54 -16.28 1.04 30.13
CA GLY A 54 -16.99 0.26 31.14
C GLY A 54 -17.28 1.07 32.42
N ALA A 55 -16.29 1.87 32.87
CA ALA A 55 -16.50 2.78 34.01
C ALA A 55 -17.61 3.82 33.74
N GLY A 56 -17.65 4.37 32.50
CA GLY A 56 -18.73 5.26 32.07
C GLY A 56 -20.11 4.57 32.07
N ILE A 57 -20.18 3.32 31.58
CA ILE A 57 -21.41 2.50 31.60
C ILE A 57 -21.85 2.22 33.04
N GLN A 58 -20.91 1.90 33.92
CA GLN A 58 -21.18 1.66 35.32
C GLN A 58 -21.74 2.91 36.02
N GLU A 59 -21.17 4.08 35.77
CA GLU A 59 -21.68 5.33 36.37
C GLU A 59 -23.05 5.72 35.82
N TRP A 60 -23.28 5.52 34.51
CA TRP A 60 -24.59 5.69 33.91
C TRP A 60 -25.64 4.75 34.56
N ARG A 61 -25.32 3.46 34.77
CA ARG A 61 -26.18 2.50 35.46
C ARG A 61 -26.47 2.94 36.89
N ARG A 62 -25.45 3.35 37.66
CA ARG A 62 -25.62 3.87 39.03
C ARG A 62 -26.54 5.09 39.08
N SER A 63 -26.43 5.99 38.11
CA SER A 63 -27.27 7.17 37.99
C SER A 63 -28.74 6.78 37.78
N ARG A 64 -29.02 5.78 36.94
CA ARG A 64 -30.37 5.30 36.68
C ARG A 64 -30.98 4.61 37.92
N LEU A 65 -30.21 3.78 38.60
CA LEU A 65 -30.65 3.12 39.86
C LEU A 65 -30.98 4.16 40.93
N ARG A 66 -30.16 5.22 41.07
CA ARG A 66 -30.46 6.34 41.99
C ARG A 66 -31.75 7.10 41.63
N ALA A 67 -32.14 7.10 40.36
CA ALA A 67 -33.39 7.65 39.87
C ALA A 67 -34.57 6.71 39.99
N GLY A 68 -34.44 5.56 40.68
CA GLY A 68 -35.48 4.58 40.88
C GLY A 68 -35.82 3.73 39.64
N GLN A 69 -34.96 3.70 38.66
CA GLN A 69 -35.11 2.92 37.42
C GLN A 69 -34.37 1.61 37.57
N ASP A 70 -35.06 0.56 38.03
CA ASP A 70 -34.52 -0.79 38.10
C ASP A 70 -35.25 -1.68 37.10
N GLY A 71 -34.71 -1.81 35.91
CA GLY A 71 -35.29 -2.58 34.82
C GLY A 71 -34.37 -3.70 34.31
N LEU A 72 -34.78 -4.38 33.26
CA LEU A 72 -34.03 -5.46 32.64
C LEU A 72 -32.62 -4.98 32.14
N LEU A 73 -32.49 -3.72 31.70
CA LEU A 73 -31.23 -3.17 31.26
C LEU A 73 -30.23 -3.04 32.40
N GLU A 74 -30.67 -2.56 33.53
CA GLU A 74 -29.86 -2.40 34.75
C GLU A 74 -29.37 -3.75 35.27
N GLN A 75 -30.22 -4.78 35.22
CA GLN A 75 -29.88 -6.16 35.61
C GLN A 75 -28.92 -6.80 34.62
N LEU A 76 -29.12 -6.59 33.28
CA LEU A 76 -28.21 -7.08 32.24
C LEU A 76 -26.81 -6.47 32.35
N LEU A 77 -26.74 -5.22 32.75
CA LEU A 77 -25.46 -4.47 32.90
C LEU A 77 -24.83 -4.66 34.29
N ASP A 78 -25.40 -5.50 35.16
CA ASP A 78 -24.83 -5.75 36.49
C ASP A 78 -23.46 -6.43 36.45
N PRO A 79 -23.22 -7.50 35.63
CA PRO A 79 -21.93 -8.14 35.57
C PRO A 79 -20.86 -7.24 34.97
N ALA A 80 -19.72 -7.07 35.64
CA ALA A 80 -18.61 -6.22 35.19
C ALA A 80 -18.09 -6.61 33.79
N TRP A 81 -18.06 -7.89 33.44
CA TRP A 81 -17.64 -8.37 32.15
C TRP A 81 -18.57 -7.90 31.00
N VAL A 82 -19.88 -7.77 31.26
CA VAL A 82 -20.84 -7.23 30.29
C VAL A 82 -20.55 -5.78 30.03
N GLN A 83 -20.26 -4.99 31.08
CA GLN A 83 -19.88 -3.57 30.93
C GLN A 83 -18.58 -3.41 30.11
N LEU A 84 -17.57 -4.26 30.34
CA LEU A 84 -16.34 -4.28 29.58
C LEU A 84 -16.57 -4.64 28.11
N LEU A 85 -17.33 -5.70 27.84
CA LEU A 85 -17.66 -6.11 26.47
C LEU A 85 -18.46 -5.03 25.72
N LEU A 86 -19.46 -4.47 26.36
CA LEU A 86 -20.26 -3.39 25.77
C LEU A 86 -19.40 -2.15 25.52
N GLY A 87 -18.52 -1.80 26.47
CA GLY A 87 -17.57 -0.72 26.33
C GLY A 87 -16.62 -0.96 25.14
N ALA A 88 -16.09 -2.17 25.01
CA ALA A 88 -15.25 -2.54 23.86
C ALA A 88 -15.99 -2.43 22.54
N LEU A 89 -17.23 -2.92 22.46
CA LEU A 89 -18.08 -2.85 21.26
C LEU A 89 -18.41 -1.40 20.87
N LEU A 90 -18.77 -0.56 21.84
CA LEU A 90 -19.06 0.85 21.60
C LEU A 90 -17.81 1.60 21.10
N LEU A 91 -16.66 1.40 21.71
CA LEU A 91 -15.39 1.98 21.25
C LEU A 91 -15.02 1.48 19.85
N TRP A 92 -15.15 0.17 19.60
CA TRP A 92 -14.88 -0.40 18.29
C TRP A 92 -15.80 0.22 17.21
N ALA A 93 -17.10 0.31 17.47
CA ALA A 93 -18.06 0.93 16.56
C ALA A 93 -17.73 2.42 16.32
N LEU A 94 -17.39 3.15 17.39
CA LEU A 94 -17.01 4.57 17.29
C LEU A 94 -15.74 4.75 16.46
N PHE A 95 -14.70 3.97 16.74
CA PHE A 95 -13.43 4.05 16.00
C PHE A 95 -13.59 3.58 14.56
N ALA A 96 -14.38 2.51 14.32
CA ALA A 96 -14.67 2.04 12.99
C ALA A 96 -15.44 3.11 12.19
N LEU A 97 -16.44 3.74 12.79
CA LEU A 97 -17.19 4.83 12.14
C LEU A 97 -16.26 6.01 11.84
N TRP A 98 -15.49 6.46 12.81
CA TRP A 98 -14.58 7.58 12.68
C TRP A 98 -13.49 7.34 11.62
N ALA A 99 -12.95 6.12 11.53
CA ALA A 99 -11.91 5.78 10.55
C ALA A 99 -12.47 5.45 9.17
N LEU A 100 -13.56 4.65 9.08
CA LEU A 100 -14.06 4.13 7.80
C LEU A 100 -14.89 5.15 7.03
N VAL A 101 -15.66 6.03 7.71
CA VAL A 101 -16.51 6.99 7.02
C VAL A 101 -15.70 7.98 6.16
N PRO A 102 -14.65 8.65 6.65
CA PRO A 102 -13.80 9.50 5.82
C PRO A 102 -13.17 8.73 4.66
N LEU A 103 -12.69 7.50 4.92
CA LEU A 103 -12.09 6.65 3.89
C LEU A 103 -13.07 6.32 2.77
N LEU A 104 -14.30 5.92 3.12
CA LEU A 104 -15.36 5.63 2.16
C LEU A 104 -15.75 6.85 1.33
N LEU A 105 -15.60 8.06 1.87
CA LEU A 105 -15.95 9.30 1.19
C LEU A 105 -14.80 9.85 0.33
N THR A 106 -13.55 9.61 0.71
CA THR A 106 -12.38 10.26 0.08
C THR A 106 -11.60 9.37 -0.87
N GLN A 107 -11.74 8.05 -0.76
CA GLN A 107 -10.98 7.11 -1.58
C GLN A 107 -11.25 7.30 -3.07
N ARG A 108 -10.16 7.33 -3.85
CA ARG A 108 -10.21 7.45 -5.31
C ARG A 108 -9.78 6.14 -5.96
N VAL A 109 -10.58 5.68 -6.93
CA VAL A 109 -10.26 4.54 -7.81
C VAL A 109 -10.75 4.86 -9.20
N VAL A 110 -10.10 4.27 -10.20
CA VAL A 110 -10.61 4.31 -11.57
C VAL A 110 -11.30 2.97 -11.87
N LEU A 111 -12.45 3.06 -12.49
CA LEU A 111 -13.21 1.95 -13.01
C LEU A 111 -13.00 1.92 -14.52
N LEU A 112 -12.52 0.80 -15.03
CA LEU A 112 -12.35 0.55 -16.46
C LEU A 112 -13.46 -0.40 -16.90
N ASP A 113 -14.26 0.05 -17.85
CA ASP A 113 -15.23 -0.76 -18.56
C ASP A 113 -14.67 -1.08 -19.95
N GLU A 114 -14.15 -2.32 -20.10
CA GLU A 114 -13.51 -2.76 -21.34
C GLU A 114 -14.54 -2.91 -22.46
N GLU A 115 -15.78 -3.34 -22.14
CA GLU A 115 -16.84 -3.55 -23.13
C GLU A 115 -17.35 -2.21 -23.68
N GLN A 116 -17.53 -1.21 -22.83
CA GLN A 116 -17.98 0.12 -23.24
C GLN A 116 -16.83 1.03 -23.72
N GLY A 117 -15.58 0.60 -23.60
CA GLY A 117 -14.41 1.43 -23.93
C GLY A 117 -14.36 2.72 -23.11
N SER A 118 -14.73 2.66 -21.83
CA SER A 118 -14.86 3.83 -20.97
C SER A 118 -14.09 3.68 -19.67
N VAL A 119 -13.62 4.82 -19.15
CA VAL A 119 -12.99 4.95 -17.85
C VAL A 119 -13.75 5.94 -16.98
N ALA A 120 -13.88 5.64 -15.68
CA ALA A 120 -14.59 6.49 -14.77
C ALA A 120 -13.81 6.68 -13.48
N LEU A 121 -13.56 7.93 -13.09
CA LEU A 121 -12.98 8.28 -11.79
C LEU A 121 -14.09 8.26 -10.74
N ARG A 122 -13.97 7.36 -9.76
CA ARG A 122 -14.85 7.26 -8.61
C ARG A 122 -14.14 7.81 -7.37
N LYS A 123 -14.82 8.72 -6.67
CA LYS A 123 -14.43 9.20 -5.34
C LYS A 123 -15.48 8.72 -4.33
N GLY A 124 -15.05 7.89 -3.39
CA GLY A 124 -15.97 7.26 -2.46
C GLY A 124 -17.01 6.41 -3.18
N LEU A 125 -18.28 6.76 -3.01
CA LEU A 125 -19.41 6.06 -3.64
C LEU A 125 -19.91 6.73 -4.95
N ARG A 126 -19.36 7.89 -5.32
CA ARG A 126 -19.82 8.67 -6.47
C ARG A 126 -18.80 8.65 -7.60
N ILE A 127 -19.28 8.48 -8.83
CA ILE A 127 -18.52 8.74 -10.05
C ILE A 127 -18.47 10.26 -10.23
N ILE A 128 -17.26 10.82 -10.25
CA ILE A 128 -17.05 12.25 -10.43
C ILE A 128 -16.80 12.63 -11.88
N GLN A 129 -16.14 11.73 -12.63
CA GLN A 129 -15.78 12.00 -14.02
C GLN A 129 -15.85 10.70 -14.82
N ARG A 130 -16.16 10.83 -16.10
CA ARG A 130 -16.12 9.76 -17.09
C ARG A 130 -15.37 10.25 -18.32
N ALA A 131 -14.65 9.34 -18.97
CA ALA A 131 -13.93 9.62 -20.19
C ALA A 131 -13.94 8.38 -21.08
N SER A 132 -13.69 8.58 -22.37
CA SER A 132 -13.44 7.48 -23.28
C SER A 132 -12.06 6.88 -23.00
N LEU A 133 -11.93 5.57 -23.12
CA LEU A 133 -10.66 4.87 -23.01
C LEU A 133 -9.65 5.39 -24.06
N ALA A 134 -10.10 5.74 -25.25
CA ALA A 134 -9.28 6.33 -26.30
C ALA A 134 -8.70 7.73 -25.95
N SER A 135 -9.24 8.40 -24.93
CA SER A 135 -8.70 9.69 -24.44
C SER A 135 -7.60 9.55 -23.39
N VAL A 136 -7.25 8.32 -22.97
CA VAL A 136 -6.16 8.07 -22.05
C VAL A 136 -4.83 8.24 -22.79
N GLU A 137 -4.06 9.26 -22.44
CA GLU A 137 -2.75 9.54 -23.07
C GLU A 137 -1.59 8.84 -22.38
N HIS A 138 -1.65 8.76 -21.07
CA HIS A 138 -0.65 8.08 -20.27
C HIS A 138 -1.28 7.55 -19.00
N ALA A 139 -0.73 6.46 -18.52
CA ALA A 139 -1.05 5.86 -17.24
C ALA A 139 0.25 5.30 -16.66
N VAL A 140 0.77 5.95 -15.65
CA VAL A 140 2.02 5.56 -14.98
C VAL A 140 1.76 5.38 -13.50
N GLY A 141 2.45 4.44 -12.87
CA GLY A 141 2.27 4.19 -11.45
C GLY A 141 3.45 3.49 -10.82
N GLU A 142 3.61 3.68 -9.53
CA GLU A 142 4.67 3.09 -8.74
C GLU A 142 4.21 1.76 -8.14
N ALA A 143 5.06 0.74 -8.24
CA ALA A 143 4.76 -0.61 -7.76
C ALA A 143 4.91 -0.77 -6.24
N GLU A 144 5.39 0.24 -5.53
CA GLU A 144 5.62 0.21 -4.09
C GLU A 144 4.35 0.54 -3.30
N ARG A 145 4.32 0.11 -2.02
CA ARG A 145 3.27 0.53 -1.09
C ARG A 145 3.37 2.03 -0.86
N GLY A 146 2.24 2.73 -0.95
CA GLY A 146 2.20 4.19 -0.92
C GLY A 146 2.42 4.85 -2.29
N GLY A 147 2.86 4.09 -3.31
CA GLY A 147 3.05 4.59 -4.65
C GLY A 147 1.74 5.01 -5.31
N MET A 148 1.76 6.14 -6.03
CA MET A 148 0.60 6.69 -6.72
C MET A 148 0.58 6.26 -8.19
N ALA A 149 -0.60 6.31 -8.82
CA ALA A 149 -0.71 6.33 -10.26
C ALA A 149 -1.23 7.68 -10.74
N LEU A 150 -0.68 8.11 -11.88
CA LEU A 150 -1.11 9.27 -12.63
C LEU A 150 -1.68 8.80 -13.96
N ILE A 151 -2.93 9.17 -14.22
CA ILE A 151 -3.63 8.84 -15.45
C ILE A 151 -3.98 10.15 -16.13
N GLY A 152 -3.43 10.40 -17.30
CA GLY A 152 -3.68 11.60 -18.10
C GLY A 152 -4.82 11.36 -19.06
N ILE A 153 -5.85 12.20 -18.98
CA ILE A 153 -7.02 12.15 -19.84
C ILE A 153 -7.05 13.40 -20.72
N ARG A 154 -7.06 13.21 -22.03
CA ARG A 154 -7.24 14.30 -22.98
C ARG A 154 -8.68 14.81 -22.98
N GLY A 155 -8.86 16.11 -22.91
CA GLY A 155 -10.17 16.75 -22.99
C GLY A 155 -10.84 16.55 -24.37
N PRO A 156 -12.16 16.71 -24.46
CA PRO A 156 -12.93 16.47 -25.70
C PRO A 156 -12.60 17.44 -26.85
N GLY A 157 -11.79 18.47 -26.62
CA GLY A 157 -11.41 19.49 -27.62
C GLY A 157 -10.20 19.14 -28.50
N GLY A 158 -9.60 17.97 -28.34
CA GLY A 158 -8.49 17.51 -29.20
C GLY A 158 -7.10 18.05 -28.81
N ALA A 159 -6.18 18.06 -29.78
CA ALA A 159 -4.79 18.48 -29.61
C ALA A 159 -4.72 19.95 -29.21
N GLY A 160 -4.11 20.25 -28.05
CA GLY A 160 -3.95 21.61 -27.52
C GLY A 160 -4.74 21.89 -26.24
N GLN A 161 -5.63 21.01 -25.83
CA GLN A 161 -6.25 21.13 -24.50
C GLN A 161 -5.35 20.57 -23.38
N PRO A 162 -5.41 21.16 -22.17
CA PRO A 162 -4.65 20.64 -21.05
C PRO A 162 -5.10 19.21 -20.70
N VAL A 163 -4.12 18.32 -20.53
CA VAL A 163 -4.37 16.95 -20.10
C VAL A 163 -4.83 16.97 -18.64
N GLN A 164 -6.01 16.46 -18.40
CA GLN A 164 -6.53 16.32 -17.03
C GLN A 164 -5.84 15.15 -16.33
N GLN A 165 -5.26 15.39 -15.16
CA GLN A 165 -4.58 14.39 -14.37
C GLN A 165 -5.51 13.74 -13.33
N TRP A 166 -5.65 12.43 -13.39
CA TRP A 166 -6.32 11.64 -12.34
C TRP A 166 -5.27 10.98 -11.48
N VAL A 167 -5.27 11.32 -10.20
CA VAL A 167 -4.33 10.77 -9.22
C VAL A 167 -5.03 9.65 -8.45
N ILE A 168 -4.48 8.45 -8.52
CA ILE A 168 -4.94 7.27 -7.80
C ILE A 168 -3.91 6.95 -6.72
N PRO A 169 -4.24 7.13 -5.44
CA PRO A 169 -3.32 6.81 -4.36
C PRO A 169 -3.14 5.31 -4.22
N GLU A 170 -1.93 4.90 -3.86
CA GLU A 170 -1.59 3.55 -3.43
C GLU A 170 -1.91 2.43 -4.42
N VAL A 171 -1.78 2.71 -5.71
CA VAL A 171 -1.94 1.70 -6.76
C VAL A 171 -1.03 0.48 -6.57
N GLY A 172 0.15 0.69 -5.99
CA GLY A 172 1.12 -0.35 -5.64
C GLY A 172 0.85 -1.08 -4.32
N TRP A 173 -0.32 -0.89 -3.68
CA TRP A 173 -0.65 -1.53 -2.40
C TRP A 173 -0.57 -3.06 -2.47
N ASP A 174 -1.17 -3.67 -3.47
CA ASP A 174 -1.11 -5.11 -3.74
C ASP A 174 -1.05 -5.40 -5.24
N ALA A 175 -0.81 -6.66 -5.60
CA ALA A 175 -0.67 -7.10 -6.98
C ALA A 175 -1.92 -6.79 -7.80
N ALA A 176 -3.11 -7.12 -7.30
CA ALA A 176 -4.35 -6.95 -8.05
C ALA A 176 -4.71 -5.47 -8.30
N SER A 177 -4.30 -4.54 -7.40
CA SER A 177 -4.46 -3.09 -7.62
C SER A 177 -3.54 -2.59 -8.72
N PHE A 178 -2.29 -3.07 -8.74
CA PHE A 178 -1.31 -2.72 -9.77
C PHE A 178 -1.65 -3.38 -11.12
N ASP A 179 -2.14 -4.61 -11.10
CA ASP A 179 -2.63 -5.29 -12.31
C ASP A 179 -3.84 -4.59 -12.92
N GLY A 180 -4.67 -3.91 -12.12
CA GLY A 180 -5.69 -3.00 -12.62
C GLY A 180 -5.12 -1.89 -13.49
N LEU A 181 -3.99 -1.29 -13.08
CA LEU A 181 -3.29 -0.28 -13.87
C LEU A 181 -2.68 -0.88 -15.15
N ARG A 182 -2.06 -2.05 -15.07
CA ARG A 182 -1.52 -2.77 -16.24
C ARG A 182 -2.62 -3.09 -17.27
N THR A 183 -3.78 -3.51 -16.77
CA THR A 183 -4.96 -3.77 -17.64
C THR A 183 -5.43 -2.48 -18.31
N LEU A 184 -5.51 -1.37 -17.58
CA LEU A 184 -5.85 -0.06 -18.15
C LEU A 184 -4.84 0.36 -19.22
N GLN A 185 -3.54 0.18 -18.97
CA GLN A 185 -2.49 0.49 -19.96
C GLN A 185 -2.69 -0.30 -21.24
N GLY A 186 -2.86 -1.63 -21.13
CA GLY A 186 -3.09 -2.49 -22.29
C GLY A 186 -4.37 -2.14 -23.06
N ALA A 187 -5.48 -1.92 -22.35
CA ALA A 187 -6.75 -1.55 -22.97
C ALA A 187 -6.70 -0.18 -23.67
N ALA A 188 -5.92 0.76 -23.14
CA ALA A 188 -5.69 2.08 -23.75
C ALA A 188 -4.66 2.07 -24.90
N GLY A 189 -4.12 0.90 -25.29
CA GLY A 189 -3.07 0.79 -26.30
C GLY A 189 -1.70 1.28 -25.85
N LEU A 190 -1.51 1.50 -24.54
CA LEU A 190 -0.22 1.84 -23.95
C LEU A 190 0.58 0.57 -23.65
N ARG A 191 1.90 0.72 -23.52
CA ARG A 191 2.76 -0.40 -23.09
C ARG A 191 2.49 -0.70 -21.61
N PRO A 192 2.02 -1.92 -21.28
CA PRO A 192 1.82 -2.29 -19.89
C PRO A 192 3.13 -2.31 -19.12
N ALA A 193 3.10 -1.83 -17.89
CA ALA A 193 4.24 -1.96 -16.98
C ALA A 193 4.55 -3.43 -16.67
N PRO A 194 5.81 -3.77 -16.34
CA PRO A 194 6.15 -5.10 -15.84
C PRO A 194 5.32 -5.49 -14.59
N PRO A 195 5.24 -6.79 -14.25
CA PRO A 195 4.57 -7.23 -13.05
C PRO A 195 5.10 -6.52 -11.79
N ARG A 196 4.20 -6.20 -10.84
CA ARG A 196 4.56 -5.50 -9.60
C ARG A 196 5.75 -6.14 -8.87
N ALA A 197 5.78 -7.47 -8.81
CA ALA A 197 6.85 -8.20 -8.12
C ALA A 197 8.22 -8.00 -8.78
N GLU A 198 8.26 -7.87 -10.09
CA GLU A 198 9.48 -7.62 -10.86
C GLU A 198 10.00 -6.21 -10.60
N LEU A 199 9.16 -5.18 -10.76
CA LEU A 199 9.52 -3.80 -10.44
C LEU A 199 10.00 -3.64 -8.99
N GLN A 200 9.38 -4.34 -8.05
CA GLN A 200 9.83 -4.31 -6.67
C GLN A 200 11.18 -5.00 -6.45
N ARG A 201 11.49 -6.05 -7.22
CA ARG A 201 12.82 -6.68 -7.18
C ARG A 201 13.88 -5.73 -7.76
N GLU A 202 13.59 -5.13 -8.91
CA GLU A 202 14.48 -4.15 -9.55
C GLU A 202 14.74 -2.94 -8.65
N ASN A 203 13.68 -2.35 -8.08
CA ASN A 203 13.81 -1.23 -7.15
C ASN A 203 14.63 -1.60 -5.90
N ARG A 204 14.41 -2.80 -5.34
CA ARG A 204 15.23 -3.27 -4.21
C ARG A 204 16.69 -3.44 -4.59
N ARG A 205 16.98 -4.01 -5.78
CA ARG A 205 18.34 -4.13 -6.29
C ARG A 205 18.99 -2.75 -6.48
N ALA A 206 18.29 -1.83 -7.15
CA ALA A 206 18.79 -0.49 -7.39
C ALA A 206 19.04 0.31 -6.09
N ARG A 207 18.16 0.18 -5.10
CA ARG A 207 18.35 0.82 -3.77
C ARG A 207 19.56 0.23 -3.05
N ARG A 208 19.71 -1.09 -3.08
CA ARG A 208 20.83 -1.79 -2.45
C ARG A 208 22.15 -1.38 -3.12
N ASP A 209 22.22 -1.41 -4.45
CA ASP A 209 23.40 -1.01 -5.20
C ASP A 209 23.81 0.44 -4.87
N ARG A 210 22.84 1.36 -4.83
CA ARG A 210 23.09 2.74 -4.41
C ARG A 210 23.63 2.82 -2.99
N SER A 211 23.02 2.10 -2.04
CA SER A 211 23.47 2.07 -0.64
C SER A 211 24.89 1.50 -0.51
N HIS A 212 25.21 0.45 -1.27
CA HIS A 212 26.58 -0.12 -1.28
C HIS A 212 27.60 0.88 -1.86
N ARG A 213 27.26 1.59 -2.94
CA ARG A 213 28.12 2.63 -3.50
C ARG A 213 28.38 3.77 -2.53
N GLU A 214 27.32 4.26 -1.88
CA GLU A 214 27.44 5.30 -0.86
C GLU A 214 28.31 4.87 0.33
N LEU A 215 28.19 3.61 0.78
CA LEU A 215 29.01 3.07 1.85
C LEU A 215 30.47 2.90 1.42
N ALA A 216 30.70 2.39 0.21
CA ALA A 216 32.04 2.26 -0.37
C ALA A 216 32.74 3.63 -0.48
N GLU A 217 32.02 4.63 -1.00
CA GLU A 217 32.54 6.01 -1.14
C GLU A 217 32.89 6.61 0.25
N ARG A 218 32.02 6.47 1.24
CA ARG A 218 32.29 6.96 2.61
C ARG A 218 33.51 6.35 3.26
N LEU A 219 33.81 5.08 2.95
CA LEU A 219 35.00 4.41 3.48
C LEU A 219 36.23 4.55 2.58
N GLY A 220 36.14 5.23 1.43
CA GLY A 220 37.20 5.23 0.43
C GLY A 220 37.49 3.85 -0.18
N MET A 221 36.54 2.91 -0.11
CA MET A 221 36.68 1.57 -0.64
C MET A 221 36.52 1.59 -2.18
N PRO A 222 37.46 1.00 -2.94
CA PRO A 222 37.33 0.96 -4.40
C PRO A 222 36.11 0.14 -4.81
N TRP A 223 35.27 0.72 -5.68
CA TRP A 223 34.08 0.04 -6.18
C TRP A 223 34.44 -1.03 -7.21
N ARG A 224 33.80 -2.19 -7.12
CA ARG A 224 33.86 -3.27 -8.11
C ARG A 224 32.45 -3.61 -8.57
N GLU A 225 32.30 -3.94 -9.86
CA GLU A 225 30.97 -4.25 -10.42
C GLU A 225 30.32 -5.51 -9.80
N GLU A 226 31.13 -6.46 -9.33
CA GLU A 226 30.65 -7.65 -8.63
C GLU A 226 29.79 -7.32 -7.41
N TYR A 227 30.07 -6.19 -6.72
CA TYR A 227 29.31 -5.75 -5.54
C TYR A 227 27.85 -5.36 -5.84
N ALA A 228 27.53 -5.03 -7.09
CA ALA A 228 26.15 -4.78 -7.51
C ALA A 228 25.32 -6.07 -7.52
N HIS A 229 25.96 -7.24 -7.63
CA HIS A 229 25.29 -8.53 -7.81
C HIS A 229 25.54 -9.51 -6.69
N ASP A 230 26.62 -9.34 -5.93
CA ASP A 230 27.04 -10.21 -4.84
C ASP A 230 27.18 -9.44 -3.51
N ASP A 231 26.15 -9.56 -2.67
CA ASP A 231 26.13 -8.96 -1.34
C ASP A 231 27.24 -9.53 -0.44
N ALA A 232 27.56 -10.81 -0.58
CA ALA A 232 28.56 -11.47 0.25
C ALA A 232 29.95 -10.95 -0.09
N ALA A 233 30.25 -10.75 -1.37
CA ALA A 233 31.50 -10.14 -1.82
C ALA A 233 31.65 -8.71 -1.31
N PHE A 234 30.56 -7.91 -1.41
CA PHE A 234 30.57 -6.55 -0.85
C PHE A 234 30.82 -6.56 0.66
N GLN A 235 30.07 -7.36 1.41
CA GLN A 235 30.18 -7.40 2.86
C GLN A 235 31.56 -7.87 3.33
N ALA A 236 32.13 -8.87 2.68
CA ALA A 236 33.47 -9.37 3.00
C ALA A 236 34.53 -8.28 2.82
N GLU A 237 34.46 -7.53 1.71
CA GLU A 237 35.40 -6.45 1.43
C GLU A 237 35.18 -5.24 2.36
N PHE A 238 33.93 -4.89 2.63
CA PHE A 238 33.57 -3.85 3.57
C PHE A 238 34.14 -4.13 4.99
N ASP A 239 33.96 -5.34 5.47
CA ASP A 239 34.47 -5.75 6.78
C ASP A 239 36.01 -5.80 6.80
N ARG A 240 36.63 -6.19 5.67
CA ARG A 240 38.10 -6.14 5.51
C ARG A 240 38.61 -4.71 5.61
N VAL A 241 38.03 -3.78 4.82
CA VAL A 241 38.44 -2.36 4.82
C VAL A 241 38.24 -1.71 6.20
N ARG A 242 37.17 -2.07 6.90
CA ARG A 242 36.97 -1.62 8.29
C ARG A 242 38.07 -2.10 9.23
N ARG A 243 38.57 -3.34 9.06
CA ARG A 243 39.71 -3.86 9.84
C ARG A 243 41.02 -3.14 9.51
N VAL A 244 41.22 -2.81 8.23
CA VAL A 244 42.39 -2.00 7.80
C VAL A 244 42.36 -0.62 8.44
N LEU A 245 41.25 0.10 8.35
CA LEU A 245 41.06 1.42 8.96
C LEU A 245 41.18 1.37 10.50
N GLY A 246 40.82 0.24 11.10
CA GLY A 246 41.00 -0.01 12.54
C GLY A 246 42.40 -0.51 12.94
N GLY A 247 43.34 -0.56 12.01
CA GLY A 247 44.73 -1.04 12.25
C GLY A 247 44.86 -2.52 12.58
N LYS A 248 43.83 -3.34 12.27
CA LYS A 248 43.80 -4.77 12.56
C LYS A 248 44.20 -5.66 11.38
N GLU A 249 44.34 -5.09 10.19
CA GLU A 249 44.73 -5.75 8.97
C GLU A 249 45.61 -4.81 8.14
N GLN A 250 46.58 -5.40 7.36
CA GLN A 250 47.45 -4.60 6.48
C GLN A 250 46.67 -4.08 5.28
N ALA A 251 46.90 -2.81 4.93
CA ALA A 251 46.33 -2.22 3.73
C ALA A 251 46.88 -2.86 2.47
N ARG A 252 46.05 -3.04 1.48
CA ARG A 252 46.43 -3.43 0.10
C ARG A 252 46.52 -2.16 -0.75
N ASP A 253 47.15 -2.33 -1.95
CA ASP A 253 47.18 -1.24 -2.93
C ASP A 253 45.76 -0.80 -3.30
N GLY A 254 45.49 0.50 -3.13
CA GLY A 254 44.17 1.10 -3.37
C GLY A 254 43.24 1.16 -2.14
N ASP A 255 43.63 0.59 -0.99
CA ASP A 255 42.87 0.76 0.25
C ASP A 255 42.99 2.18 0.81
N PRO A 256 41.93 2.66 1.49
CA PRO A 256 41.99 3.91 2.22
C PRO A 256 43.05 3.82 3.35
N GLN A 257 43.81 4.89 3.49
CA GLN A 257 44.77 4.97 4.59
C GLN A 257 44.05 5.30 5.91
N PRO A 258 44.48 4.71 7.03
CA PRO A 258 43.90 4.95 8.34
C PRO A 258 44.09 6.38 8.82
#